data_bea03f0c92d3d9b7669ca703b8e6c6b2
#
_entry.id   bea03f0c92d3d9b7669ca703b8e6c6b2
#
_cell.length_a   1.000
_cell.length_b   1.000
_cell.length_c   1.000
_cell.angle_alpha   90.00
_cell.angle_beta   90.00
_cell.angle_gamma   90.00
#
_symmetry.space_group_name_H-M   'P 1'
#
loop_
_entity.id
_entity.type
_entity.pdbx_description
1 polymer ?
#
loop_
_entity_poly.entity_id
_entity_poly.type
_entity_poly.pdbx_seq_one_letter_code
_entity_poly.pdbx_strand_id
1 'polypeptide(L)'
;MGLDQYKKIKITDDIFAIEQSYNARRSEKPLFESHTKYIDFQFLISGQEVVRLACTDLLKIDSKYDEEGDFTLYKNYLNSENIEIKKGDLSIFFTKDGHMPGQQKNNKLFSRVFKVVVKVPIIKMNNK
;
A
#
# COMPACT_ATOMS: atom_id res chain seq x y z
N MET A 1 8.51 -5.29 7.15
CA MET A 1 7.29 -5.36 7.95
C MET A 1 6.54 -6.63 7.60
N GLY A 2 6.23 -7.44 8.60
CA GLY A 2 5.48 -8.66 8.41
C GLY A 2 3.99 -8.43 8.57
N LEU A 3 3.19 -9.15 7.78
CA LEU A 3 1.74 -9.22 7.98
C LEU A 3 1.45 -10.31 8.99
N ASP A 4 0.66 -9.99 10.03
CA ASP A 4 0.25 -11.00 11.01
C ASP A 4 -0.90 -11.84 10.46
N GLN A 5 -1.74 -11.22 9.62
CA GLN A 5 -2.84 -11.88 8.96
C GLN A 5 -2.97 -11.38 7.53
N TYR A 6 -3.29 -12.32 6.65
CA TYR A 6 -3.45 -12.06 5.23
C TYR A 6 -4.50 -13.04 4.70
N LYS A 7 -5.54 -12.50 4.09
CA LYS A 7 -6.57 -13.33 3.49
C LYS A 7 -7.00 -12.74 2.16
N LYS A 8 -6.89 -13.54 1.11
CA LYS A 8 -7.30 -13.14 -0.24
C LYS A 8 -8.72 -13.61 -0.50
N ILE A 9 -9.57 -12.71 -0.98
CA ILE A 9 -10.97 -12.98 -1.25
C ILE A 9 -11.28 -12.62 -2.70
N LYS A 10 -11.78 -13.58 -3.46
CA LYS A 10 -12.22 -13.32 -4.83
C LYS A 10 -13.54 -12.56 -4.80
N ILE A 11 -13.61 -11.45 -5.54
CA ILE A 11 -14.84 -10.67 -5.69
C ILE A 11 -15.48 -10.97 -7.05
N THR A 12 -14.69 -10.85 -8.12
CA THR A 12 -15.07 -11.25 -9.48
C THR A 12 -13.92 -12.04 -10.07
N ASP A 13 -14.00 -12.40 -11.36
CA ASP A 13 -12.87 -13.08 -12.01
C ASP A 13 -11.60 -12.24 -12.03
N ASP A 14 -11.74 -10.91 -12.05
CA ASP A 14 -10.62 -10.00 -12.19
C ASP A 14 -10.32 -9.19 -10.95
N ILE A 15 -11.29 -9.01 -10.06
CA ILE A 15 -11.19 -8.16 -8.87
C ILE A 15 -11.12 -9.02 -7.63
N PHE A 16 -10.16 -8.73 -6.76
CA PHE A 16 -10.04 -9.45 -5.50
C PHE A 16 -9.73 -8.48 -4.36
N ALA A 17 -10.04 -8.90 -3.15
CA ALA A 17 -9.73 -8.14 -1.95
C ALA A 17 -8.71 -8.90 -1.11
N ILE A 18 -7.95 -8.15 -0.34
CA ILE A 18 -6.99 -8.68 0.62
C ILE A 18 -7.32 -8.10 1.97
N GLU A 19 -7.62 -8.95 2.95
CA GLU A 19 -7.72 -8.54 4.34
C GLU A 19 -6.32 -8.59 4.93
N GLN A 20 -5.90 -7.50 5.56
CA GLN A 20 -4.57 -7.37 6.15
C GLN A 20 -4.66 -6.89 7.58
N SER A 21 -3.83 -7.45 8.44
CA SER A 21 -3.70 -7.00 9.82
C SER A 21 -2.23 -7.00 10.21
N TYR A 22 -1.77 -5.89 10.78
CA TYR A 22 -0.38 -5.71 11.18
C TYR A 22 -0.25 -4.56 12.17
N ASN A 23 0.91 -4.45 12.77
CA ASN A 23 1.24 -3.30 13.62
C ASN A 23 1.98 -2.26 12.79
N ALA A 24 1.49 -1.02 12.80
CA ALA A 24 2.22 0.09 12.21
C ALA A 24 3.50 0.31 13.02
N ARG A 25 4.63 0.47 12.34
CA ARG A 25 5.92 0.59 13.01
C ARG A 25 6.92 1.36 12.16
N ARG A 26 8.03 1.73 12.76
CA ARG A 26 9.13 2.31 12.03
C ARG A 26 9.83 1.19 11.26
N SER A 27 9.98 1.37 9.95
CA SER A 27 10.65 0.38 9.12
C SER A 27 12.16 0.48 9.25
N GLU A 28 12.83 -0.65 9.45
CA GLU A 28 14.28 -0.72 9.46
C GLU A 28 14.86 -0.63 8.05
N LYS A 29 14.09 -1.08 7.06
CA LYS A 29 14.48 -1.04 5.65
C LYS A 29 13.36 -0.38 4.85
N PRO A 30 13.33 0.95 4.82
CA PRO A 30 12.22 1.67 4.18
C PRO A 30 12.30 1.57 2.65
N LEU A 31 11.31 0.93 2.06
CA LEU A 31 11.18 0.80 0.61
C LEU A 31 9.78 1.25 0.21
N PHE A 32 9.72 2.00 -0.88
CA PHE A 32 8.45 2.30 -1.54
C PHE A 32 8.10 1.16 -2.47
N GLU A 33 6.81 0.99 -2.73
CA GLU A 33 6.35 0.06 -3.74
C GLU A 33 5.35 0.72 -4.66
N SER A 34 5.24 0.20 -5.88
CA SER A 34 4.19 0.55 -6.82
C SER A 34 3.69 -0.71 -7.51
N HIS A 35 2.52 -0.61 -8.09
CA HIS A 35 1.88 -1.71 -8.81
C HIS A 35 1.67 -1.29 -10.26
N THR A 36 1.70 -2.26 -11.17
CA THR A 36 1.57 -1.99 -12.61
C THR A 36 0.22 -2.43 -13.15
N LYS A 37 -0.30 -3.56 -12.66
CA LYS A 37 -1.53 -4.16 -13.18
C LYS A 37 -2.79 -3.69 -12.48
N TYR A 38 -2.67 -3.33 -11.19
CA TYR A 38 -3.82 -3.06 -10.34
C TYR A 38 -3.75 -1.68 -9.71
N ILE A 39 -4.93 -1.11 -9.50
CA ILE A 39 -5.12 0.07 -8.66
C ILE A 39 -5.60 -0.42 -7.31
N ASP A 40 -5.02 0.09 -6.23
CA ASP A 40 -5.36 -0.31 -4.86
C ASP A 40 -6.40 0.63 -4.28
N PHE A 41 -7.51 0.06 -3.81
CA PHE A 41 -8.48 0.77 -2.99
C PHE A 41 -8.34 0.23 -1.58
N GLN A 42 -7.79 1.04 -0.67
CA GLN A 42 -7.48 0.61 0.69
C GLN A 42 -8.43 1.26 1.69
N PHE A 43 -9.19 0.45 2.40
CA PHE A 43 -10.11 0.92 3.41
C PHE A 43 -9.64 0.52 4.80
N LEU A 44 -9.39 1.51 5.66
CA LEU A 44 -8.92 1.24 7.02
C LEU A 44 -10.12 0.99 7.93
N ILE A 45 -10.23 -0.24 8.43
CA ILE A 45 -11.34 -0.65 9.28
C ILE A 45 -11.07 -0.26 10.73
N SER A 46 -9.84 -0.43 11.21
CA SER A 46 -9.47 -0.04 12.57
C SER A 46 -7.99 0.28 12.67
N GLY A 47 -7.62 1.01 13.70
CA GLY A 47 -6.27 1.48 13.91
C GLY A 47 -5.97 2.77 13.16
N GLN A 48 -4.70 3.07 13.03
CA GLN A 48 -4.21 4.20 12.24
C GLN A 48 -2.81 3.90 11.75
N GLU A 49 -2.44 4.49 10.63
CA GLU A 49 -1.10 4.34 10.07
C GLU A 49 -0.72 5.61 9.32
N VAL A 50 0.56 5.75 9.07
CA VAL A 50 1.07 6.75 8.14
C VAL A 50 1.48 6.02 6.87
N VAL A 51 1.07 6.55 5.72
CA VAL A 51 1.54 6.09 4.41
C VAL A 51 2.45 7.18 3.86
N ARG A 52 3.68 6.82 3.54
CA ARG A 52 4.57 7.74 2.83
C ARG A 52 4.28 7.62 1.35
N LEU A 53 4.23 8.76 0.66
CA LEU A 53 3.81 8.83 -0.73
C LEU A 53 4.79 9.66 -1.55
N ALA A 54 5.12 9.16 -2.74
CA ALA A 54 5.93 9.89 -3.71
C ALA A 54 5.60 9.40 -5.12
N CYS A 55 5.61 10.30 -6.09
CA CYS A 55 5.46 9.92 -7.48
C CYS A 55 6.63 9.01 -7.90
N THR A 56 6.35 7.93 -8.60
CA THR A 56 7.38 6.98 -9.03
C THR A 56 8.45 7.64 -9.90
N ASP A 57 8.13 8.74 -10.59
CA ASP A 57 9.09 9.47 -11.41
C ASP A 57 10.23 10.07 -10.57
N LEU A 58 10.03 10.26 -9.27
CA LEU A 58 11.03 10.80 -8.35
C LEU A 58 11.83 9.71 -7.64
N LEU A 59 11.46 8.45 -7.81
CA LEU A 59 12.02 7.33 -7.05
C LEU A 59 13.05 6.56 -7.87
N LYS A 60 14.02 5.97 -7.16
CA LYS A 60 15.04 5.11 -7.78
C LYS A 60 14.70 3.65 -7.49
N ILE A 61 14.75 2.81 -8.51
CA ILE A 61 14.44 1.39 -8.38
C ILE A 61 15.45 0.70 -7.49
N ASP A 62 14.94 -0.06 -6.51
CA ASP A 62 15.73 -0.98 -5.69
C ASP A 62 15.63 -2.40 -6.24
N SER A 63 14.43 -2.87 -6.51
CA SER A 63 14.18 -4.16 -7.15
C SER A 63 13.27 -3.98 -8.35
N LYS A 64 13.64 -4.60 -9.48
CA LYS A 64 12.87 -4.55 -10.70
C LYS A 64 11.46 -5.12 -10.49
N TYR A 65 10.57 -4.75 -11.39
CA TYR A 65 9.20 -5.22 -11.37
C TYR A 65 9.12 -6.75 -11.29
N ASP A 66 8.37 -7.22 -10.30
CA ASP A 66 8.04 -8.62 -10.12
C ASP A 66 6.64 -8.85 -10.68
N GLU A 67 6.57 -9.56 -11.80
CA GLU A 67 5.30 -9.77 -12.49
C GLU A 67 4.33 -10.63 -11.68
N GLU A 68 4.85 -11.62 -10.97
CA GLU A 68 4.02 -12.52 -10.19
C GLU A 68 3.34 -11.81 -9.02
N GLY A 69 4.10 -10.97 -8.31
CA GLY A 69 3.57 -10.21 -7.17
C GLY A 69 2.96 -8.87 -7.56
N ASP A 70 3.17 -8.42 -8.78
CA ASP A 70 2.77 -7.10 -9.26
C ASP A 70 3.30 -5.97 -8.40
N PHE A 71 4.61 -5.91 -8.23
CA PHE A 71 5.21 -4.80 -7.50
C PHE A 71 6.60 -4.47 -8.02
N THR A 72 6.95 -3.18 -7.89
CA THR A 72 8.31 -2.68 -8.06
C THR A 72 8.71 -2.05 -6.74
N LEU A 73 9.93 -2.26 -6.29
CA LEU A 73 10.43 -1.67 -5.06
C LEU A 73 11.41 -0.54 -5.36
N TYR A 74 11.32 0.52 -4.58
CA TYR A 74 12.13 1.71 -4.74
C TYR A 74 12.85 2.07 -3.46
N LYS A 75 14.01 2.68 -3.61
CA LYS A 75 14.81 3.17 -2.49
C LYS A 75 14.08 4.30 -1.75
N ASN A 76 14.44 4.48 -0.49
CA ASN A 76 13.88 5.54 0.34
C ASN A 76 14.06 6.92 -0.32
N TYR A 77 13.08 7.78 -0.12
CA TYR A 77 13.06 9.14 -0.64
C TYR A 77 12.62 10.06 0.49
N LEU A 78 13.54 10.88 0.99
CA LEU A 78 13.31 11.66 2.21
C LEU A 78 12.26 12.75 2.04
N ASN A 79 12.07 13.27 0.83
CA ASN A 79 11.12 14.35 0.56
C ASN A 79 9.71 13.84 0.25
N SER A 80 9.43 12.58 0.57
CA SER A 80 8.08 12.03 0.39
C SER A 80 7.08 12.71 1.31
N GLU A 81 5.81 12.63 0.94
CA GLU A 81 4.72 13.11 1.77
C GLU A 81 4.31 12.05 2.78
N ASN A 82 3.88 12.50 3.96
CA ASN A 82 3.33 11.63 4.99
C ASN A 82 1.84 11.85 5.07
N ILE A 83 1.08 10.79 4.83
CA ILE A 83 -0.37 10.85 4.86
C ILE A 83 -0.88 10.04 6.04
N GLU A 84 -1.61 10.68 6.92
CA GLU A 84 -2.23 9.98 8.06
C GLU A 84 -3.52 9.32 7.60
N ILE A 85 -3.61 8.02 7.82
CA ILE A 85 -4.80 7.22 7.50
C ILE A 85 -5.44 6.79 8.80
N LYS A 86 -6.73 7.07 8.92
CA LYS A 86 -7.51 6.79 10.14
C LYS A 86 -8.66 5.86 9.82
N LYS A 87 -9.24 5.30 10.86
CA LYS A 87 -10.43 4.45 10.77
C LYS A 87 -11.50 5.11 9.89
N GLY A 88 -11.96 4.39 8.88
CA GLY A 88 -12.98 4.86 7.96
C GLY A 88 -12.46 5.55 6.71
N ASP A 89 -11.15 5.80 6.62
CA ASP A 89 -10.58 6.44 5.44
C ASP A 89 -10.44 5.44 4.29
N LEU A 90 -10.74 5.91 3.10
CA LEU A 90 -10.48 5.19 1.86
C LEU A 90 -9.31 5.87 1.14
N SER A 91 -8.27 5.11 0.85
CA SER A 91 -7.10 5.58 0.08
C SER A 91 -7.08 4.87 -1.25
N ILE A 92 -6.77 5.60 -2.31
CA ILE A 92 -6.67 5.03 -3.66
C ILE A 92 -5.26 5.29 -4.16
N PHE A 93 -4.54 4.21 -4.47
CA PHE A 93 -3.18 4.30 -5.00
C PHE A 93 -3.16 3.83 -6.44
N PHE A 94 -2.81 4.76 -7.34
CA PHE A 94 -2.66 4.50 -8.76
C PHE A 94 -1.25 3.98 -9.06
N THR A 95 -1.01 3.59 -10.30
CA THR A 95 0.27 2.98 -10.68
C THR A 95 1.47 3.91 -10.56
N LYS A 96 1.25 5.21 -10.62
CA LYS A 96 2.30 6.21 -10.44
C LYS A 96 2.52 6.60 -8.98
N ASP A 97 1.74 6.07 -8.07
CA ASP A 97 1.84 6.38 -6.65
C ASP A 97 2.77 5.38 -5.96
N GLY A 98 4.02 5.78 -5.77
CA GLY A 98 4.93 5.03 -4.91
C GLY A 98 4.49 5.22 -3.47
N HIS A 99 4.25 4.14 -2.75
CA HIS A 99 3.72 4.21 -1.41
C HIS A 99 4.45 3.27 -0.45
N MET A 100 4.52 3.69 0.80
CA MET A 100 5.14 2.93 1.87
C MET A 100 4.16 2.96 3.05
N PRO A 101 3.26 1.97 3.13
CA PRO A 101 2.27 1.91 4.21
C PRO A 101 2.87 1.38 5.50
N GLY A 102 2.06 1.34 6.54
CA GLY A 102 2.41 0.68 7.78
C GLY A 102 3.38 1.44 8.67
N GLN A 103 3.56 2.74 8.44
CA GLN A 103 4.46 3.54 9.25
C GLN A 103 3.76 4.06 10.50
N GLN A 104 4.52 4.20 11.58
CA GLN A 104 3.96 4.77 12.81
C GLN A 104 4.02 6.29 12.78
N LYS A 105 3.10 6.91 13.52
CA LYS A 105 3.03 8.36 13.63
C LYS A 105 3.89 8.84 14.80
N ASN A 106 4.84 9.75 14.52
CA ASN A 106 5.53 10.56 15.54
C ASN A 106 6.05 9.78 16.76
N ASN A 107 6.76 8.69 16.57
CA ASN A 107 7.32 7.90 17.66
C ASN A 107 6.30 7.34 18.64
N LYS A 108 5.01 7.38 18.32
CA LYS A 108 4.01 6.71 19.11
C LYS A 108 4.20 5.22 19.05
N LEU A 109 3.82 4.52 20.10
CA LEU A 109 3.73 3.09 20.10
C LEU A 109 2.86 2.66 18.92
N PHE A 110 3.23 1.53 18.29
CA PHE A 110 2.53 1.05 17.11
C PHE A 110 1.04 0.91 17.35
N SER A 111 0.27 1.18 16.31
CA SER A 111 -1.17 0.96 16.26
C SER A 111 -1.44 -0.34 15.53
N ARG A 112 -2.39 -1.11 16.03
CA ARG A 112 -2.84 -2.31 15.34
C ARG A 112 -3.73 -1.91 14.17
N VAL A 113 -3.31 -2.22 12.96
CA VAL A 113 -4.02 -1.87 11.74
C VAL A 113 -4.81 -3.08 11.24
N PHE A 114 -6.06 -2.84 10.88
CA PHE A 114 -6.89 -3.80 10.18
C PHE A 114 -7.47 -3.09 8.96
N LYS A 115 -7.17 -3.60 7.75
CA LYS A 115 -7.65 -2.97 6.53
C LYS A 115 -7.99 -3.98 5.44
N VAL A 116 -8.78 -3.52 4.48
CA VAL A 116 -9.11 -4.28 3.29
C VAL A 116 -8.55 -3.52 2.09
N VAL A 117 -7.83 -4.21 1.24
CA VAL A 117 -7.29 -3.67 -0.02
C VAL A 117 -8.01 -4.36 -1.16
N VAL A 118 -8.72 -3.59 -1.97
CA VAL A 118 -9.38 -4.11 -3.18
C VAL A 118 -8.48 -3.82 -4.37
N LYS A 119 -8.12 -4.88 -5.09
CA LYS A 119 -7.27 -4.81 -6.28
C LYS A 119 -8.13 -4.79 -7.52
N VAL A 120 -8.10 -3.67 -8.25
CA VAL A 120 -8.90 -3.49 -9.47
C VAL A 120 -7.96 -3.37 -10.67
N PRO A 121 -8.07 -4.27 -11.67
CA PRO A 121 -7.19 -4.20 -12.84
C PRO A 121 -7.41 -2.91 -13.64
N ILE A 122 -6.32 -2.34 -14.14
CA ILE A 122 -6.40 -1.13 -14.97
C ILE A 122 -7.29 -1.33 -16.19
N ILE A 123 -7.21 -2.48 -16.84
CA ILE A 123 -8.07 -2.79 -17.98
C ILE A 123 -9.55 -2.63 -17.63
N LYS A 124 -9.93 -3.07 -16.41
CA LYS A 124 -11.31 -2.95 -15.95
C LYS A 124 -11.72 -1.49 -15.74
N MET A 125 -10.79 -0.66 -15.25
CA MET A 125 -11.03 0.76 -15.03
C MET A 125 -11.19 1.53 -16.35
N ASN A 126 -10.45 1.15 -17.38
CA ASN A 126 -10.42 1.82 -18.68
C ASN A 126 -11.45 1.27 -19.66
N ASN A 127 -11.98 0.10 -19.40
CA ASN A 127 -12.91 -0.56 -20.29
C ASN A 127 -14.34 -0.14 -19.95
N LYS A 128 -14.93 0.65 -20.82
CA LYS A 128 -16.29 1.17 -20.64
C LYS A 128 -17.30 0.43 -21.50
#